data_2b2e9e3bd596c7d9121a44565f24b817
#
_entry.id   2b2e9e3bd596c7d9121a44565f24b817
#
_cell.length_a   1.000
_cell.length_b   1.000
_cell.length_c   1.000
_cell.angle_alpha   90.00
_cell.angle_beta   90.00
_cell.angle_gamma   90.00
#
_symmetry.space_group_name_H-M   'P 1'
#
loop_
_entity.id
_entity.type
_entity.pdbx_description
1 polymer ?
#
loop_
_entity_poly.entity_id
_entity_poly.type
_entity_poly.pdbx_seq_one_letter_code
_entity_poly.pdbx_strand_id
1 'polypeptide(L)'
;MKKWMAILLTVAMMLSMTSFAAAEVETIEVGYLLAMNAAEERDLVQQAINDLLDEKGLGVHVNLVCIDFASWGTQINLMLADGSIDLFNACFMSSVPVLADNGSIAPIGDLLETYGQGILDLLGDYIACATVGGEIYGTPKIDAYATTSLFFMDKKLADDAGVDPESITDLASLTEALKKAKAAYPDLTMVANGNGGAWWTMSGVDVLGTEDPLGCLMLNESGEMKVVNYYESEEFKTLMEYGKLWNELGFFMKDPINAQDGAFSYLSNGQAFGATGAYCSEEVGESVQEKGNGRDLYAVQISPDAWATTNLVTAMTWCVPALSQHKEAAVKFLNELYTNPELANIVCNGLEGKHYVVTEEGNIDFAEGLDAFTTGWPSGMGTFWPNITISRPWKPDAANCYEAWVAANETCKKSPALGFAFDAFNVSDEISACSSVVDQYVNALLLDLGDTDALYAEFLEALKDAGIDSIIEEKQAQLDAWAAI
;
A
#
# COMPACT_ATOMS: atom_id res chain seq x y z
N MET A 1 -32.32 30.66 62.64
CA MET A 1 -31.70 31.06 61.34
C MET A 1 -30.30 30.50 61.14
N LYS A 2 -29.36 30.65 62.07
CA LYS A 2 -27.96 30.12 61.90
C LYS A 2 -27.84 28.59 61.72
N LYS A 3 -28.73 27.78 62.34
CA LYS A 3 -28.72 26.31 62.18
C LYS A 3 -29.24 25.84 60.82
N TRP A 4 -30.18 26.58 60.19
CA TRP A 4 -30.73 26.28 58.86
C TRP A 4 -29.76 26.70 57.75
N MET A 5 -28.97 27.75 57.93
CA MET A 5 -27.92 28.15 57.02
C MET A 5 -26.73 27.17 56.99
N ALA A 6 -26.40 26.55 58.13
CA ALA A 6 -25.36 25.53 58.18
C ALA A 6 -25.77 24.23 57.44
N ILE A 7 -27.03 23.82 57.54
CA ILE A 7 -27.57 22.65 56.84
C ILE A 7 -27.65 22.90 55.32
N LEU A 8 -28.03 24.11 54.89
CA LEU A 8 -28.03 24.49 53.47
C LEU A 8 -26.63 24.55 52.84
N LEU A 9 -25.62 25.01 53.59
CA LEU A 9 -24.22 25.01 53.14
C LEU A 9 -23.65 23.57 53.06
N THR A 10 -24.02 22.68 53.98
CA THR A 10 -23.58 21.29 53.97
C THR A 10 -24.25 20.50 52.82
N VAL A 11 -25.51 20.77 52.52
CA VAL A 11 -26.21 20.19 51.33
C VAL A 11 -25.68 20.77 50.03
N ALA A 12 -25.31 22.06 49.98
CA ALA A 12 -24.69 22.68 48.81
C ALA A 12 -23.27 22.14 48.56
N MET A 13 -22.49 21.85 49.62
CA MET A 13 -21.18 21.18 49.49
C MET A 13 -21.31 19.70 49.15
N MET A 14 -22.37 19.00 49.51
CA MET A 14 -22.60 17.61 49.10
C MET A 14 -23.17 17.53 47.66
N LEU A 15 -23.82 18.57 47.16
CA LEU A 15 -24.23 18.65 45.75
C LEU A 15 -23.12 19.13 44.79
N SER A 16 -22.03 19.70 45.34
CA SER A 16 -20.84 20.06 44.51
C SER A 16 -19.77 18.94 44.45
N MET A 17 -19.99 17.86 45.20
CA MET A 17 -19.34 16.58 44.91
C MET A 17 -20.22 15.78 43.90
N THR A 18 -20.55 16.37 42.78
CA THR A 18 -20.73 15.55 41.58
C THR A 18 -19.41 14.88 41.37
N SER A 19 -19.34 13.63 41.77
CA SER A 19 -18.30 12.75 41.31
C SER A 19 -18.16 12.98 39.82
N PHE A 20 -17.03 13.53 39.40
CA PHE A 20 -16.49 13.12 38.11
C PHE A 20 -16.32 11.60 38.28
N ALA A 21 -17.36 10.84 37.94
CA ALA A 21 -17.13 9.45 37.60
C ALA A 21 -16.06 9.56 36.49
N ALA A 22 -14.85 9.15 36.78
CA ALA A 22 -13.89 8.94 35.73
C ALA A 22 -14.64 8.13 34.68
N ALA A 23 -14.76 8.65 33.47
CA ALA A 23 -15.37 7.90 32.40
C ALA A 23 -14.67 6.54 32.41
N GLU A 24 -15.45 5.46 32.47
CA GLU A 24 -14.91 4.11 32.47
C GLU A 24 -14.07 3.99 31.19
N VAL A 25 -12.78 3.65 31.32
CA VAL A 25 -11.88 3.53 30.18
C VAL A 25 -12.31 2.28 29.41
N GLU A 26 -12.70 2.44 28.17
CA GLU A 26 -13.04 1.33 27.28
C GLU A 26 -11.77 0.71 26.70
N THR A 27 -11.65 -0.62 26.74
CA THR A 27 -10.55 -1.34 26.08
C THR A 27 -11.05 -1.93 24.78
N ILE A 28 -10.31 -1.66 23.68
CA ILE A 28 -10.61 -2.19 22.35
C ILE A 28 -9.52 -3.19 21.91
N GLU A 29 -9.97 -4.22 21.20
CA GLU A 29 -9.08 -5.21 20.57
C GLU A 29 -8.69 -4.73 19.18
N VAL A 30 -7.39 -4.50 18.96
CA VAL A 30 -6.85 -3.95 17.70
C VAL A 30 -5.96 -4.97 17.02
N GLY A 31 -6.33 -5.38 15.81
CA GLY A 31 -5.54 -6.28 14.99
C GLY A 31 -4.23 -5.63 14.55
N TYR A 32 -3.10 -6.26 14.87
CA TYR A 32 -1.77 -5.84 14.48
C TYR A 32 -1.08 -6.92 13.67
N LEU A 33 -0.83 -6.62 12.40
CA LEU A 33 -0.18 -7.54 11.47
C LEU A 33 1.33 -7.60 11.71
N LEU A 34 1.87 -8.80 11.94
CA LEU A 34 3.30 -9.06 12.03
C LEU A 34 3.84 -9.54 10.68
N ALA A 35 4.61 -8.71 9.99
CA ALA A 35 5.16 -9.07 8.67
C ALA A 35 6.52 -9.77 8.76
N MET A 36 7.34 -9.51 9.77
CA MET A 36 8.71 -10.02 9.79
C MET A 36 9.16 -10.66 11.10
N ASN A 37 8.81 -10.13 12.26
CA ASN A 37 9.30 -10.60 13.55
C ASN A 37 8.21 -10.63 14.60
N ALA A 38 8.37 -11.51 15.59
CA ALA A 38 7.57 -11.46 16.79
C ALA A 38 7.73 -10.10 17.48
N ALA A 39 6.62 -9.46 17.86
CA ALA A 39 6.65 -8.26 18.70
C ALA A 39 6.94 -8.70 20.15
N GLU A 40 8.20 -9.03 20.45
CA GLU A 40 8.61 -9.53 21.78
C GLU A 40 8.34 -8.51 22.88
N GLU A 41 8.38 -7.22 22.55
CA GLU A 41 8.12 -6.12 23.45
C GLU A 41 6.72 -5.49 23.28
N ARG A 42 5.77 -6.24 22.70
CA ARG A 42 4.38 -5.80 22.53
C ARG A 42 3.79 -5.17 23.79
N ASP A 43 3.92 -5.81 24.94
CA ASP A 43 3.31 -5.34 26.19
C ASP A 43 3.89 -3.98 26.63
N LEU A 44 5.18 -3.74 26.36
CA LEU A 44 5.82 -2.47 26.66
C LEU A 44 5.32 -1.35 25.71
N VAL A 45 5.23 -1.63 24.42
CA VAL A 45 4.74 -0.66 23.44
C VAL A 45 3.25 -0.38 23.67
N GLN A 46 2.45 -1.41 23.91
CA GLN A 46 1.02 -1.26 24.26
C GLN A 46 0.83 -0.40 25.52
N GLN A 47 1.66 -0.58 26.54
CA GLN A 47 1.60 0.26 27.73
C GLN A 47 1.89 1.72 27.42
N ALA A 48 2.90 2.00 26.58
CA ALA A 48 3.21 3.38 26.17
C ALA A 48 2.08 4.01 25.35
N ILE A 49 1.42 3.24 24.50
CA ILE A 49 0.20 3.69 23.78
C ILE A 49 -0.87 4.08 24.80
N ASN A 50 -1.19 3.21 25.75
CA ASN A 50 -2.26 3.43 26.71
C ASN A 50 -1.94 4.60 27.67
N ASP A 51 -0.68 4.76 28.08
CA ASP A 51 -0.24 5.92 28.87
C ASP A 51 -0.45 7.24 28.11
N LEU A 52 -0.13 7.28 26.80
CA LEU A 52 -0.36 8.45 25.97
C LEU A 52 -1.86 8.75 25.79
N LEU A 53 -2.70 7.72 25.61
CA LEU A 53 -4.15 7.88 25.50
C LEU A 53 -4.77 8.40 26.82
N ASP A 54 -4.22 7.97 27.97
CA ASP A 54 -4.60 8.49 29.29
C ASP A 54 -4.20 9.96 29.47
N GLU A 55 -2.98 10.35 29.05
CA GLU A 55 -2.53 11.75 29.08
C GLU A 55 -3.44 12.65 28.25
N LYS A 56 -3.95 12.14 27.14
CA LYS A 56 -4.91 12.87 26.28
C LYS A 56 -6.34 12.84 26.81
N GLY A 57 -6.63 12.01 27.80
CA GLY A 57 -7.97 11.85 28.35
C GLY A 57 -8.97 11.27 27.34
N LEU A 58 -8.51 10.40 26.43
CA LEU A 58 -9.33 9.83 25.35
C LEU A 58 -10.40 8.88 25.90
N GLY A 59 -10.17 8.28 27.08
CA GLY A 59 -11.08 7.30 27.69
C GLY A 59 -11.07 5.94 26.97
N VAL A 60 -9.99 5.65 26.22
CA VAL A 60 -9.80 4.41 25.45
C VAL A 60 -8.45 3.82 25.79
N HIS A 61 -8.41 2.52 26.00
CA HIS A 61 -7.20 1.71 25.98
C HIS A 61 -7.23 0.73 24.82
N VAL A 62 -6.06 0.23 24.41
CA VAL A 62 -5.95 -0.76 23.36
C VAL A 62 -5.32 -2.04 23.89
N ASN A 63 -5.75 -3.17 23.36
CA ASN A 63 -5.07 -4.45 23.43
C ASN A 63 -4.66 -4.85 22.02
N LEU A 64 -3.35 -4.95 21.76
CA LEU A 64 -2.82 -5.30 20.45
C LEU A 64 -2.88 -6.82 20.23
N VAL A 65 -3.69 -7.25 19.30
CA VAL A 65 -3.80 -8.65 18.87
C VAL A 65 -2.81 -8.89 17.73
N CYS A 66 -1.61 -9.34 18.09
CA CYS A 66 -0.54 -9.60 17.13
C CYS A 66 -0.80 -10.89 16.36
N ILE A 67 -0.85 -10.83 15.04
CA ILE A 67 -1.15 -11.95 14.15
C ILE A 67 -0.09 -12.01 13.05
N ASP A 68 0.49 -13.20 12.83
CA ASP A 68 1.46 -13.42 11.76
C ASP A 68 0.85 -13.24 10.37
N PHE A 69 1.64 -12.72 9.44
CA PHE A 69 1.24 -12.47 8.06
C PHE A 69 0.53 -13.67 7.41
N ALA A 70 1.11 -14.87 7.51
CA ALA A 70 0.53 -16.08 6.92
C ALA A 70 -0.83 -16.50 7.50
N SER A 71 -1.15 -16.05 8.72
CA SER A 71 -2.38 -16.37 9.44
C SER A 71 -3.41 -15.25 9.41
N TRP A 72 -3.02 -14.06 8.95
CA TRP A 72 -3.78 -12.82 9.08
C TRP A 72 -5.24 -12.96 8.67
N GLY A 73 -5.51 -13.22 7.40
CA GLY A 73 -6.88 -13.30 6.88
C GLY A 73 -7.73 -14.36 7.56
N THR A 74 -7.15 -15.54 7.89
CA THR A 74 -7.86 -16.60 8.58
C THR A 74 -8.23 -16.21 10.01
N GLN A 75 -7.30 -15.63 10.76
CA GLN A 75 -7.52 -15.23 12.16
C GLN A 75 -8.51 -14.07 12.25
N ILE A 76 -8.34 -13.02 11.40
CA ILE A 76 -9.28 -11.89 11.38
C ILE A 76 -10.70 -12.37 11.03
N ASN A 77 -10.88 -13.25 10.02
CA ASN A 77 -12.20 -13.77 9.68
C ASN A 77 -12.86 -14.54 10.85
N LEU A 78 -12.09 -15.28 11.64
CA LEU A 78 -12.61 -15.93 12.86
C LEU A 78 -13.04 -14.90 13.90
N MET A 79 -12.22 -13.87 14.13
CA MET A 79 -12.51 -12.81 15.10
C MET A 79 -13.68 -11.91 14.68
N LEU A 80 -13.87 -11.70 13.38
CA LEU A 80 -15.05 -11.03 12.83
C LEU A 80 -16.32 -11.83 13.10
N ALA A 81 -16.23 -13.16 12.96
CA ALA A 81 -17.40 -14.06 13.16
C ALA A 81 -17.82 -14.18 14.63
N ASP A 82 -16.89 -14.08 15.58
CA ASP A 82 -17.19 -14.19 17.02
C ASP A 82 -17.25 -12.83 17.74
N GLY A 83 -16.94 -11.73 17.04
CA GLY A 83 -16.99 -10.37 17.58
C GLY A 83 -15.88 -10.05 18.59
N SER A 84 -14.72 -10.73 18.51
CA SER A 84 -13.59 -10.57 19.43
C SER A 84 -12.54 -9.55 18.95
N ILE A 85 -12.84 -8.76 17.92
CA ILE A 85 -12.00 -7.67 17.44
C ILE A 85 -12.82 -6.41 17.22
N ASP A 86 -12.26 -5.23 17.49
CA ASP A 86 -12.93 -3.95 17.40
C ASP A 86 -12.40 -3.04 16.30
N LEU A 87 -11.13 -3.24 15.89
CA LEU A 87 -10.49 -2.46 14.84
C LEU A 87 -9.44 -3.30 14.12
N PHE A 88 -9.43 -3.29 12.79
CA PHE A 88 -8.46 -4.05 12.01
C PHE A 88 -8.18 -3.41 10.64
N ASN A 89 -7.06 -3.77 10.04
CA ASN A 89 -6.73 -3.43 8.66
C ASN A 89 -7.21 -4.55 7.73
N ALA A 90 -8.00 -4.22 6.71
CA ALA A 90 -8.53 -5.18 5.73
C ALA A 90 -7.53 -5.62 4.65
N CYS A 91 -6.23 -5.29 4.82
CA CYS A 91 -5.19 -5.71 3.87
C CYS A 91 -5.15 -7.25 3.70
N PHE A 92 -4.88 -7.69 2.48
CA PHE A 92 -4.81 -9.13 2.12
C PHE A 92 -6.09 -9.93 2.44
N MET A 93 -7.22 -9.25 2.47
CA MET A 93 -8.56 -9.82 2.69
C MET A 93 -9.47 -9.49 1.50
N SER A 94 -10.76 -9.84 1.63
CA SER A 94 -11.77 -9.38 0.69
C SER A 94 -11.86 -7.84 0.67
N SER A 95 -12.20 -7.28 -0.48
CA SER A 95 -12.35 -5.83 -0.63
C SER A 95 -13.41 -5.24 0.31
N VAL A 96 -13.30 -3.94 0.60
CA VAL A 96 -14.25 -3.24 1.48
C VAL A 96 -15.72 -3.45 1.07
N PRO A 97 -16.10 -3.38 -0.24
CA PRO A 97 -17.46 -3.69 -0.65
C PRO A 97 -17.91 -5.09 -0.28
N VAL A 98 -17.08 -6.10 -0.50
CA VAL A 98 -17.42 -7.50 -0.13
C VAL A 98 -17.60 -7.65 1.38
N LEU A 99 -16.76 -7.00 2.18
CA LEU A 99 -16.88 -7.02 3.64
C LEU A 99 -18.11 -6.25 4.14
N ALA A 100 -18.52 -5.19 3.45
CA ALA A 100 -19.73 -4.45 3.75
C ALA A 100 -20.98 -5.25 3.38
N ASP A 101 -21.04 -5.82 2.18
CA ASP A 101 -22.19 -6.56 1.66
C ASP A 101 -22.47 -7.84 2.45
N ASN A 102 -21.43 -8.53 2.92
CA ASN A 102 -21.60 -9.72 3.77
C ASN A 102 -21.84 -9.38 5.25
N GLY A 103 -21.86 -8.08 5.62
CA GLY A 103 -22.13 -7.62 6.98
C GLY A 103 -20.99 -7.84 7.98
N SER A 104 -19.76 -8.01 7.52
CA SER A 104 -18.57 -8.20 8.38
C SER A 104 -18.13 -6.90 9.05
N ILE A 105 -18.30 -5.76 8.36
CA ILE A 105 -17.90 -4.44 8.84
C ILE A 105 -19.10 -3.49 8.98
N ALA A 106 -18.97 -2.51 9.86
CA ALA A 106 -20.02 -1.53 10.13
C ALA A 106 -19.84 -0.26 9.29
N PRO A 107 -20.93 0.41 8.89
CA PRO A 107 -20.85 1.78 8.45
C PRO A 107 -20.39 2.66 9.62
N ILE A 108 -19.44 3.57 9.35
CA ILE A 108 -18.83 4.44 10.37
C ILE A 108 -18.96 5.93 10.06
N GLY A 109 -19.71 6.31 9.01
CA GLY A 109 -19.86 7.71 8.60
C GLY A 109 -20.29 8.65 9.72
N ASP A 110 -21.37 8.34 10.42
CA ASP A 110 -21.88 9.15 11.56
C ASP A 110 -20.85 9.26 12.71
N LEU A 111 -20.07 8.19 12.94
CA LEU A 111 -19.02 8.19 13.95
C LEU A 111 -17.82 9.04 13.51
N LEU A 112 -17.47 9.03 12.23
CA LEU A 112 -16.42 9.89 11.68
C LEU A 112 -16.82 11.37 11.76
N GLU A 113 -18.06 11.71 11.46
CA GLU A 113 -18.56 13.08 11.62
C GLU A 113 -18.47 13.56 13.07
N THR A 114 -18.64 12.66 14.04
CA THR A 114 -18.65 13.01 15.47
C THR A 114 -17.26 12.97 16.10
N TYR A 115 -16.44 11.98 15.76
CA TYR A 115 -15.18 11.66 16.44
C TYR A 115 -13.97 11.57 15.52
N GLY A 116 -14.16 11.58 14.20
CA GLY A 116 -13.15 11.33 13.18
C GLY A 116 -12.93 12.50 12.22
N GLN A 117 -13.25 13.74 12.60
CA GLN A 117 -13.12 14.88 11.69
C GLN A 117 -11.70 15.03 11.12
N GLY A 118 -10.67 14.74 11.92
CA GLY A 118 -9.29 14.77 11.46
C GLY A 118 -9.01 13.77 10.33
N ILE A 119 -9.67 12.61 10.37
CA ILE A 119 -9.60 11.60 9.29
C ILE A 119 -10.24 12.16 8.02
N LEU A 120 -11.45 12.72 8.12
CA LEU A 120 -12.18 13.27 6.97
C LEU A 120 -11.41 14.43 6.31
N ASP A 121 -10.81 15.30 7.12
CA ASP A 121 -10.03 16.44 6.64
C ASP A 121 -8.74 15.99 5.90
N LEU A 122 -8.10 14.92 6.38
CA LEU A 122 -6.89 14.38 5.78
C LEU A 122 -7.16 13.57 4.50
N LEU A 123 -8.19 12.74 4.49
CA LEU A 123 -8.50 11.88 3.35
C LEU A 123 -9.20 12.64 2.21
N GLY A 124 -9.97 13.69 2.51
CA GLY A 124 -10.67 14.47 1.48
C GLY A 124 -11.45 13.57 0.51
N ASP A 125 -11.23 13.73 -0.79
CA ASP A 125 -11.91 12.95 -1.84
C ASP A 125 -11.61 11.45 -1.78
N TYR A 126 -10.48 11.04 -1.19
CA TYR A 126 -10.07 9.63 -1.14
C TYR A 126 -10.95 8.78 -0.23
N ILE A 127 -11.75 9.39 0.65
CA ILE A 127 -12.74 8.66 1.47
C ILE A 127 -13.79 7.94 0.61
N ALA A 128 -14.06 8.46 -0.60
CA ALA A 128 -14.94 7.84 -1.57
C ALA A 128 -14.52 6.40 -1.93
N CYS A 129 -13.22 6.07 -1.86
CA CYS A 129 -12.72 4.74 -2.14
C CYS A 129 -13.18 3.67 -1.13
N ALA A 130 -13.55 4.06 0.09
CA ALA A 130 -14.08 3.18 1.12
C ALA A 130 -15.58 3.40 1.38
N THR A 131 -16.28 4.00 0.42
CA THR A 131 -17.72 4.29 0.46
C THR A 131 -18.47 3.31 -0.42
N VAL A 132 -19.46 2.63 0.15
CA VAL A 132 -20.31 1.64 -0.54
C VAL A 132 -21.76 2.03 -0.37
N GLY A 133 -22.50 2.20 -1.45
CA GLY A 133 -23.91 2.57 -1.40
C GLY A 133 -24.20 3.91 -0.69
N GLY A 134 -23.21 4.81 -0.66
CA GLY A 134 -23.30 6.11 0.01
C GLY A 134 -22.91 6.11 1.50
N GLU A 135 -22.55 4.96 2.06
CA GLU A 135 -22.12 4.79 3.45
C GLU A 135 -20.60 4.53 3.53
N ILE A 136 -19.90 5.16 4.48
CA ILE A 136 -18.47 4.96 4.69
C ILE A 136 -18.24 3.73 5.57
N TYR A 137 -17.51 2.73 5.06
CA TYR A 137 -17.25 1.46 5.77
C TYR A 137 -15.81 1.31 6.27
N GLY A 138 -14.93 2.23 5.92
CA GLY A 138 -13.55 2.18 6.36
C GLY A 138 -12.80 3.47 6.08
N THR A 139 -11.55 3.52 6.50
CA THR A 139 -10.67 4.66 6.26
C THR A 139 -9.40 4.16 5.57
N PRO A 140 -9.16 4.55 4.31
CA PRO A 140 -7.93 4.23 3.61
C PRO A 140 -6.70 4.76 4.34
N LYS A 141 -5.64 3.97 4.41
CA LYS A 141 -4.35 4.41 4.94
C LYS A 141 -3.81 5.60 4.13
N ILE A 142 -3.16 6.55 4.78
CA ILE A 142 -2.41 7.60 4.09
C ILE A 142 -0.99 7.12 3.81
N ASP A 143 -0.67 7.03 2.53
CA ASP A 143 0.57 6.55 1.93
C ASP A 143 0.78 7.26 0.58
N ALA A 144 1.73 6.81 -0.24
CA ALA A 144 1.82 7.21 -1.63
C ALA A 144 0.70 6.53 -2.44
N TYR A 145 -0.33 7.30 -2.82
CA TYR A 145 -1.51 6.77 -3.53
C TYR A 145 -1.30 6.56 -5.03
N ALA A 146 -0.27 7.19 -5.57
CA ALA A 146 0.03 7.10 -6.99
C ALA A 146 1.50 6.72 -7.16
N THR A 147 1.72 5.66 -7.92
CA THR A 147 3.05 5.16 -8.25
C THR A 147 3.28 5.21 -9.75
N THR A 148 4.55 5.35 -10.13
CA THR A 148 5.01 5.27 -11.52
C THR A 148 6.07 4.21 -11.65
N SER A 149 6.31 3.73 -12.86
CA SER A 149 7.41 2.79 -13.10
C SER A 149 8.72 3.54 -13.24
N LEU A 150 9.66 3.18 -12.37
CA LEU A 150 11.03 3.65 -12.39
C LEU A 150 11.97 2.54 -12.83
N PHE A 151 13.07 2.91 -13.47
CA PHE A 151 14.22 2.04 -13.65
C PHE A 151 15.36 2.50 -12.73
N PHE A 152 15.78 1.63 -11.85
CA PHE A 152 16.91 1.83 -10.93
C PHE A 152 18.15 1.24 -11.54
N MET A 153 19.28 1.98 -11.53
CA MET A 153 20.57 1.50 -12.05
C MET A 153 21.72 1.87 -11.12
N ASP A 154 22.72 1.01 -11.05
CA ASP A 154 23.95 1.26 -10.28
C ASP A 154 24.62 2.53 -10.80
N LYS A 155 24.71 3.54 -9.94
CA LYS A 155 25.25 4.86 -10.28
C LYS A 155 26.67 4.79 -10.79
N LYS A 156 27.53 4.03 -10.11
CA LYS A 156 28.91 3.91 -10.49
C LYS A 156 29.07 3.26 -11.86
N LEU A 157 28.33 2.19 -12.14
CA LEU A 157 28.35 1.51 -13.43
C LEU A 157 27.81 2.40 -14.55
N ALA A 158 26.77 3.21 -14.26
CA ALA A 158 26.20 4.16 -15.20
C ALA A 158 27.20 5.28 -15.55
N ASP A 159 27.83 5.88 -14.54
CA ASP A 159 28.85 6.92 -14.71
C ASP A 159 30.04 6.40 -15.53
N ASP A 160 30.56 5.22 -15.19
CA ASP A 160 31.68 4.58 -15.87
C ASP A 160 31.35 4.23 -17.34
N ALA A 161 30.08 3.89 -17.64
CA ALA A 161 29.61 3.62 -18.99
C ALA A 161 29.24 4.88 -19.78
N GLY A 162 29.27 6.07 -19.17
CA GLY A 162 28.86 7.33 -19.79
C GLY A 162 27.36 7.41 -20.04
N VAL A 163 26.56 6.79 -19.17
CA VAL A 163 25.10 6.91 -19.16
C VAL A 163 24.73 8.20 -18.44
N ASP A 164 23.94 9.03 -19.11
CA ASP A 164 23.36 10.24 -18.53
C ASP A 164 21.92 9.97 -18.11
N PRO A 165 21.62 9.91 -16.79
CA PRO A 165 20.29 9.59 -16.30
C PRO A 165 19.23 10.63 -16.71
N GLU A 166 19.59 11.91 -16.88
CA GLU A 166 18.66 12.97 -17.28
C GLU A 166 18.20 12.81 -18.75
N SER A 167 18.93 12.02 -19.55
CA SER A 167 18.55 11.72 -20.93
C SER A 167 17.53 10.59 -21.07
N ILE A 168 17.17 9.91 -19.96
CA ILE A 168 16.29 8.75 -19.96
C ILE A 168 14.88 9.21 -19.52
N THR A 169 13.94 9.15 -20.45
CA THR A 169 12.55 9.61 -20.24
C THR A 169 11.49 8.59 -20.68
N ASP A 170 11.91 7.51 -21.33
CA ASP A 170 11.07 6.46 -21.86
C ASP A 170 11.86 5.17 -22.12
N LEU A 171 11.18 4.11 -22.55
CA LEU A 171 11.81 2.83 -22.88
C LEU A 171 12.82 2.91 -24.05
N ALA A 172 12.62 3.84 -24.99
CA ALA A 172 13.52 4.01 -26.12
C ALA A 172 14.87 4.60 -25.67
N SER A 173 14.84 5.68 -24.91
CA SER A 173 16.04 6.32 -24.35
C SER A 173 16.73 5.41 -23.31
N LEU A 174 15.96 4.66 -22.51
CA LEU A 174 16.50 3.64 -21.63
C LEU A 174 17.24 2.54 -22.42
N THR A 175 16.67 2.08 -23.54
CA THR A 175 17.32 1.07 -24.39
C THR A 175 18.68 1.55 -24.89
N GLU A 176 18.81 2.81 -25.31
CA GLU A 176 20.10 3.38 -25.75
C GLU A 176 21.09 3.49 -24.57
N ALA A 177 20.63 3.81 -23.37
CA ALA A 177 21.45 3.81 -22.17
C ALA A 177 21.95 2.39 -21.83
N LEU A 178 21.06 1.39 -21.89
CA LEU A 178 21.41 -0.01 -21.64
C LEU A 178 22.38 -0.57 -22.67
N LYS A 179 22.32 -0.14 -23.94
CA LYS A 179 23.32 -0.48 -24.97
C LYS A 179 24.71 0.03 -24.61
N LYS A 180 24.82 1.27 -24.10
CA LYS A 180 26.10 1.83 -23.62
C LYS A 180 26.65 1.02 -22.44
N ALA A 181 25.79 0.73 -21.46
CA ALA A 181 26.18 -0.08 -20.30
C ALA A 181 26.60 -1.48 -20.71
N LYS A 182 25.86 -2.15 -21.62
CA LYS A 182 26.20 -3.49 -22.14
C LYS A 182 27.52 -3.52 -22.89
N ALA A 183 27.85 -2.46 -23.62
CA ALA A 183 29.13 -2.34 -24.29
C ALA A 183 30.32 -2.21 -23.30
N ALA A 184 30.11 -1.53 -22.17
CA ALA A 184 31.08 -1.39 -21.10
C ALA A 184 31.21 -2.69 -20.26
N TYR A 185 30.09 -3.38 -20.03
CA TYR A 185 29.97 -4.56 -19.17
C TYR A 185 29.28 -5.72 -19.90
N PRO A 186 29.94 -6.39 -20.87
CA PRO A 186 29.32 -7.38 -21.75
C PRO A 186 28.70 -8.58 -21.04
N ASP A 187 29.29 -8.99 -19.91
CA ASP A 187 28.85 -10.18 -19.14
C ASP A 187 27.78 -9.87 -18.06
N LEU A 188 27.51 -8.59 -17.80
CA LEU A 188 26.57 -8.18 -16.78
C LEU A 188 25.14 -8.26 -17.33
N THR A 189 24.20 -8.69 -16.48
CA THR A 189 22.75 -8.54 -16.71
C THR A 189 22.39 -7.06 -16.71
N MET A 190 21.71 -6.58 -17.75
CA MET A 190 21.33 -5.17 -17.83
C MET A 190 20.02 -4.88 -17.09
N VAL A 191 19.05 -5.78 -17.20
CA VAL A 191 17.73 -5.68 -16.56
C VAL A 191 17.51 -6.93 -15.73
N ALA A 192 17.53 -6.78 -14.42
CA ALA A 192 17.14 -7.86 -13.52
C ALA A 192 15.63 -8.00 -13.51
N ASN A 193 15.18 -9.23 -13.57
CA ASN A 193 13.84 -9.63 -13.21
C ASN A 193 13.94 -10.63 -12.05
N GLY A 194 12.97 -10.61 -11.15
CA GLY A 194 13.04 -11.41 -9.93
C GLY A 194 11.83 -12.31 -9.75
N ASN A 195 12.00 -13.37 -8.95
CA ASN A 195 10.95 -14.33 -8.63
C ASN A 195 10.26 -14.94 -9.86
N GLY A 196 11.00 -15.10 -10.96
CA GLY A 196 10.45 -15.57 -12.24
C GLY A 196 9.53 -14.58 -12.96
N GLY A 197 9.38 -13.37 -12.42
CA GLY A 197 8.46 -12.36 -12.95
C GLY A 197 8.99 -11.57 -14.14
N ALA A 198 8.10 -10.83 -14.78
CA ALA A 198 8.45 -9.93 -15.87
C ALA A 198 9.26 -8.72 -15.37
N TRP A 199 9.96 -8.08 -16.30
CA TRP A 199 10.75 -6.88 -16.04
C TRP A 199 9.90 -5.60 -15.91
N TRP A 200 8.62 -5.67 -16.23
CA TRP A 200 7.74 -4.52 -16.28
C TRP A 200 6.86 -4.40 -15.04
N THR A 201 6.68 -3.17 -14.56
CA THR A 201 5.69 -2.79 -13.57
C THR A 201 4.56 -2.03 -14.27
N MET A 202 3.34 -2.47 -14.10
CA MET A 202 2.17 -1.89 -14.74
C MET A 202 1.92 -0.46 -14.24
N SER A 203 1.72 0.48 -15.16
CA SER A 203 1.36 1.87 -14.86
C SER A 203 0.41 2.41 -15.93
N GLY A 204 -0.35 3.45 -15.61
CA GLY A 204 -1.29 4.06 -16.54
C GLY A 204 -2.55 3.23 -16.80
N VAL A 205 -2.91 2.30 -15.91
CA VAL A 205 -4.15 1.51 -15.96
C VAL A 205 -4.86 1.51 -14.61
N ASP A 206 -6.18 1.48 -14.64
CA ASP A 206 -7.00 1.18 -13.47
C ASP A 206 -7.62 -0.20 -13.64
N VAL A 207 -7.20 -1.14 -12.83
CA VAL A 207 -7.61 -2.55 -12.91
C VAL A 207 -9.01 -2.81 -12.37
N LEU A 208 -9.67 -1.78 -11.80
CA LEU A 208 -11.06 -1.83 -11.35
C LEU A 208 -11.37 -3.00 -10.38
N GLY A 209 -10.49 -3.24 -9.40
CA GLY A 209 -10.76 -4.19 -8.31
C GLY A 209 -10.23 -5.62 -8.50
N THR A 210 -9.49 -5.90 -9.58
CA THR A 210 -8.76 -7.18 -9.74
C THR A 210 -7.25 -6.97 -9.53
N GLU A 211 -6.48 -8.03 -9.28
CA GLU A 211 -5.01 -7.96 -9.25
C GLU A 211 -4.46 -7.80 -10.66
N ASP A 212 -4.89 -8.70 -11.57
CA ASP A 212 -4.55 -8.64 -12.99
C ASP A 212 -5.43 -7.62 -13.74
N PRO A 213 -4.95 -7.06 -14.86
CA PRO A 213 -5.73 -6.15 -15.69
C PRO A 213 -6.77 -6.88 -16.57
N LEU A 214 -7.60 -7.72 -15.90
CA LEU A 214 -8.69 -8.46 -16.50
C LEU A 214 -9.91 -7.55 -16.70
N GLY A 215 -9.88 -6.76 -17.77
CA GLY A 215 -10.79 -5.62 -17.95
C GLY A 215 -10.35 -4.43 -17.09
N CYS A 216 -9.85 -3.39 -17.72
CA CYS A 216 -9.31 -2.21 -17.07
C CYS A 216 -9.66 -0.93 -17.83
N LEU A 217 -9.46 0.23 -17.19
CA LEU A 217 -9.42 1.50 -17.88
C LEU A 217 -7.99 1.83 -18.28
N MET A 218 -7.78 2.26 -19.51
CA MET A 218 -6.55 2.89 -19.96
C MET A 218 -6.57 4.35 -19.53
N LEU A 219 -5.74 4.71 -18.56
CA LEU A 219 -5.74 6.04 -17.95
C LEU A 219 -5.03 7.05 -18.86
N ASN A 220 -5.78 8.06 -19.27
CA ASN A 220 -5.30 9.13 -20.11
C ASN A 220 -6.15 10.40 -19.89
N GLU A 221 -5.76 11.49 -20.54
CA GLU A 221 -6.42 12.80 -20.40
C GLU A 221 -7.88 12.84 -20.93
N SER A 222 -8.35 11.82 -21.65
CA SER A 222 -9.72 11.81 -22.17
C SER A 222 -10.76 11.57 -21.08
N GLY A 223 -10.38 10.93 -19.98
CA GLY A 223 -11.29 10.51 -18.91
C GLY A 223 -12.33 9.48 -19.38
N GLU A 224 -12.06 8.74 -20.45
CA GLU A 224 -12.98 7.72 -20.97
C GLU A 224 -13.07 6.53 -19.99
N MET A 225 -14.30 6.19 -19.59
CA MET A 225 -14.59 5.07 -18.70
C MET A 225 -15.02 3.83 -19.49
N LYS A 226 -14.23 3.45 -20.48
CA LYS A 226 -14.43 2.23 -21.26
C LYS A 226 -13.54 1.12 -20.78
N VAL A 227 -14.13 0.02 -20.33
CA VAL A 227 -13.41 -1.18 -19.91
C VAL A 227 -12.90 -1.94 -21.13
N VAL A 228 -11.61 -2.23 -21.15
CA VAL A 228 -10.94 -2.90 -22.27
C VAL A 228 -10.11 -4.09 -21.81
N ASN A 229 -9.77 -4.99 -22.73
CA ASN A 229 -8.78 -6.01 -22.50
C ASN A 229 -7.37 -5.40 -22.62
N TYR A 230 -6.66 -5.29 -21.49
CA TYR A 230 -5.28 -4.74 -21.48
C TYR A 230 -4.34 -5.50 -22.41
N TYR A 231 -4.48 -6.81 -22.47
CA TYR A 231 -3.59 -7.67 -23.25
C TYR A 231 -3.76 -7.53 -24.77
N GLU A 232 -4.84 -6.89 -25.23
CA GLU A 232 -5.03 -6.51 -26.65
C GLU A 232 -4.59 -5.08 -26.95
N SER A 233 -4.19 -4.30 -25.93
CA SER A 233 -3.80 -2.89 -26.07
C SER A 233 -2.49 -2.73 -26.84
N GLU A 234 -2.28 -1.53 -27.39
CA GLU A 234 -1.00 -1.18 -28.03
C GLU A 234 0.11 -1.05 -26.99
N GLU A 235 -0.23 -0.70 -25.76
CA GLU A 235 0.70 -0.63 -24.63
C GLU A 235 1.30 -2.00 -24.33
N PHE A 236 0.47 -3.04 -24.20
CA PHE A 236 0.98 -4.40 -23.95
C PHE A 236 1.80 -4.93 -25.13
N LYS A 237 1.38 -4.69 -26.38
CA LYS A 237 2.16 -5.04 -27.57
C LYS A 237 3.51 -4.34 -27.60
N THR A 238 3.55 -3.05 -27.24
CA THR A 238 4.80 -2.29 -27.13
C THR A 238 5.73 -2.91 -26.12
N LEU A 239 5.22 -3.34 -24.96
CA LEU A 239 6.05 -4.04 -23.96
C LEU A 239 6.63 -5.36 -24.49
N MET A 240 5.84 -6.15 -25.23
CA MET A 240 6.35 -7.37 -25.88
C MET A 240 7.44 -7.06 -26.92
N GLU A 241 7.29 -5.98 -27.69
CA GLU A 241 8.31 -5.54 -28.65
C GLU A 241 9.62 -5.16 -27.95
N TYR A 242 9.55 -4.44 -26.82
CA TYR A 242 10.74 -4.16 -26.00
C TYR A 242 11.31 -5.42 -25.36
N GLY A 243 10.50 -6.34 -24.87
CA GLY A 243 10.94 -7.63 -24.36
C GLY A 243 11.76 -8.41 -25.39
N LYS A 244 11.23 -8.52 -26.60
CA LYS A 244 11.92 -9.14 -27.75
C LYS A 244 13.26 -8.44 -28.08
N LEU A 245 13.23 -7.11 -28.23
CA LEU A 245 14.44 -6.32 -28.50
C LEU A 245 15.49 -6.51 -27.40
N TRP A 246 15.11 -6.49 -26.14
CA TRP A 246 16.03 -6.60 -25.01
C TRP A 246 16.58 -8.02 -24.85
N ASN A 247 15.77 -9.03 -25.19
CA ASN A 247 16.25 -10.42 -25.26
C ASN A 247 17.29 -10.59 -26.39
N GLU A 248 17.03 -10.07 -27.59
CA GLU A 248 17.97 -10.08 -28.72
C GLU A 248 19.29 -9.34 -28.39
N LEU A 249 19.22 -8.26 -27.60
CA LEU A 249 20.38 -7.49 -27.14
C LEU A 249 21.11 -8.16 -25.95
N GLY A 250 20.58 -9.25 -25.41
CA GLY A 250 21.14 -9.96 -24.27
C GLY A 250 21.09 -9.16 -22.97
N PHE A 251 20.03 -8.38 -22.76
CA PHE A 251 19.88 -7.55 -21.55
C PHE A 251 19.38 -8.35 -20.36
N PHE A 252 18.58 -9.37 -20.59
CA PHE A 252 18.00 -10.20 -19.53
C PHE A 252 18.98 -11.21 -18.93
N MET A 253 18.61 -11.76 -17.80
CA MET A 253 19.28 -12.88 -17.17
C MET A 253 19.20 -14.13 -18.08
N LYS A 254 20.16 -15.05 -17.93
CA LYS A 254 20.19 -16.28 -18.76
C LYS A 254 19.00 -17.20 -18.50
N ASP A 255 18.48 -17.22 -17.29
CA ASP A 255 17.35 -18.07 -16.87
C ASP A 255 16.39 -17.26 -16.00
N PRO A 256 15.64 -16.34 -16.61
CA PRO A 256 14.84 -15.38 -15.86
C PRO A 256 13.65 -16.02 -15.13
N ILE A 257 13.06 -17.09 -15.68
CA ILE A 257 11.89 -17.79 -15.08
C ILE A 257 12.27 -18.53 -13.79
N ASN A 258 13.52 -19.03 -13.69
CA ASN A 258 13.99 -19.73 -12.51
C ASN A 258 14.72 -18.81 -11.50
N ALA A 259 14.65 -17.49 -11.68
CA ALA A 259 15.19 -16.52 -10.73
C ALA A 259 14.45 -16.67 -9.38
N GLN A 260 15.21 -16.92 -8.30
CA GLN A 260 14.66 -17.19 -6.96
C GLN A 260 14.64 -15.93 -6.09
N ASP A 261 15.52 -14.97 -6.39
CA ASP A 261 15.65 -13.73 -5.64
C ASP A 261 14.84 -12.61 -6.32
N GLY A 262 14.46 -11.60 -5.57
CA GLY A 262 13.84 -10.39 -6.11
C GLY A 262 14.80 -9.58 -6.99
N ALA A 263 14.28 -8.83 -7.96
CA ALA A 263 15.07 -8.06 -8.91
C ALA A 263 16.08 -7.11 -8.23
N PHE A 264 15.69 -6.46 -7.15
CA PHE A 264 16.57 -5.58 -6.37
C PHE A 264 17.68 -6.32 -5.65
N SER A 265 17.52 -7.60 -5.29
CA SER A 265 18.60 -8.40 -4.72
C SER A 265 19.74 -8.60 -5.73
N TYR A 266 19.42 -8.84 -7.00
CA TYR A 266 20.43 -8.93 -8.06
C TYR A 266 21.17 -7.60 -8.28
N LEU A 267 20.45 -6.48 -8.24
CA LEU A 267 21.03 -5.14 -8.35
C LEU A 267 21.94 -4.84 -7.15
N SER A 268 21.45 -5.00 -5.92
CA SER A 268 22.17 -4.70 -4.69
C SER A 268 23.43 -5.57 -4.50
N ASN A 269 23.40 -6.81 -5.00
CA ASN A 269 24.55 -7.71 -5.00
C ASN A 269 25.53 -7.49 -6.17
N GLY A 270 25.24 -6.52 -7.06
CA GLY A 270 26.09 -6.20 -8.21
C GLY A 270 26.06 -7.25 -9.33
N GLN A 271 25.03 -8.06 -9.39
CA GLN A 271 24.81 -9.07 -10.41
C GLN A 271 24.01 -8.54 -11.60
N ALA A 272 23.40 -7.35 -11.44
CA ALA A 272 22.69 -6.64 -12.50
C ALA A 272 23.06 -5.16 -12.51
N PHE A 273 22.93 -4.54 -13.69
CA PHE A 273 23.09 -3.11 -13.90
C PHE A 273 21.89 -2.33 -13.34
N GLY A 274 20.67 -2.86 -13.53
CA GLY A 274 19.44 -2.20 -13.07
C GLY A 274 18.27 -3.15 -12.93
N ALA A 275 17.19 -2.61 -12.37
CA ALA A 275 15.90 -3.27 -12.17
C ALA A 275 14.77 -2.26 -12.25
N THR A 276 13.57 -2.70 -12.63
CA THR A 276 12.35 -1.88 -12.59
C THR A 276 11.65 -2.02 -11.24
N GLY A 277 10.94 -0.97 -10.85
CA GLY A 277 10.07 -0.96 -9.68
C GLY A 277 8.98 0.10 -9.81
N ALA A 278 7.87 -0.09 -9.12
CA ALA A 278 6.81 0.90 -9.01
C ALA A 278 7.01 1.72 -7.73
N TYR A 279 7.20 3.02 -7.89
CA TYR A 279 7.45 3.94 -6.77
C TYR A 279 6.77 5.27 -6.99
N CYS A 280 6.58 6.02 -5.93
CA CYS A 280 6.24 7.44 -6.03
C CYS A 280 7.42 8.19 -6.67
N SER A 281 7.14 9.08 -7.62
CA SER A 281 8.17 9.83 -8.35
C SER A 281 9.05 10.70 -7.44
N GLU A 282 8.58 11.05 -6.26
CA GLU A 282 9.31 11.83 -5.27
C GLU A 282 10.29 11.01 -4.41
N GLU A 283 10.25 9.68 -4.49
CA GLU A 283 11.22 8.79 -3.82
C GLU A 283 12.59 8.73 -4.50
N VAL A 284 12.82 9.57 -5.48
CA VAL A 284 14.10 9.64 -6.20
C VAL A 284 15.12 10.38 -5.32
N GLY A 285 16.20 9.71 -4.92
CA GLY A 285 17.25 10.32 -4.10
C GLY A 285 17.82 9.37 -3.07
N GLU A 286 17.82 9.74 -1.79
CA GLU A 286 18.48 8.97 -0.73
C GLU A 286 17.82 7.61 -0.43
N SER A 287 16.50 7.46 -0.60
CA SER A 287 15.80 6.18 -0.46
C SER A 287 16.30 5.10 -1.41
N VAL A 288 16.95 5.51 -2.48
CA VAL A 288 17.56 4.64 -3.48
C VAL A 288 18.75 3.83 -2.93
N GLN A 289 19.47 4.35 -1.92
CA GLN A 289 20.61 3.65 -1.31
C GLN A 289 20.21 2.39 -0.55
N GLU A 290 19.07 2.37 0.10
CA GLU A 290 18.57 1.17 0.79
C GLU A 290 18.33 0.04 -0.21
N LYS A 291 17.64 0.32 -1.31
CA LYS A 291 17.40 -0.64 -2.39
C LYS A 291 18.71 -1.12 -3.04
N GLY A 292 19.73 -0.29 -3.01
CA GLY A 292 21.08 -0.60 -3.45
C GLY A 292 21.91 -1.41 -2.45
N ASN A 293 21.42 -1.66 -1.22
CA ASN A 293 22.22 -2.26 -0.14
C ASN A 293 23.56 -1.55 0.07
N GLY A 294 23.51 -0.22 0.22
CA GLY A 294 24.70 0.65 0.34
C GLY A 294 25.37 1.00 -1.00
N ARG A 295 24.78 0.65 -2.15
CA ARG A 295 25.17 1.15 -3.46
C ARG A 295 24.39 2.41 -3.79
N ASP A 296 25.06 3.40 -4.35
CA ASP A 296 24.37 4.55 -4.92
C ASP A 296 23.68 4.13 -6.22
N LEU A 297 22.42 4.46 -6.35
CA LEU A 297 21.62 4.20 -7.55
C LEU A 297 21.20 5.51 -8.21
N TYR A 298 20.98 5.47 -9.52
CA TYR A 298 20.08 6.41 -10.19
C TYR A 298 18.70 5.79 -10.34
N ALA A 299 17.66 6.59 -10.17
CA ALA A 299 16.29 6.22 -10.50
C ALA A 299 15.78 7.14 -11.60
N VAL A 300 15.24 6.56 -12.67
CA VAL A 300 14.69 7.32 -13.81
C VAL A 300 13.27 6.84 -14.09
N GLN A 301 12.37 7.79 -14.32
CA GLN A 301 10.98 7.48 -14.68
C GLN A 301 10.91 7.02 -16.13
N ILE A 302 10.27 5.88 -16.36
CA ILE A 302 10.14 5.23 -17.68
C ILE A 302 8.69 5.03 -18.11
N SER A 303 7.73 5.42 -17.28
CA SER A 303 6.31 5.34 -17.56
C SER A 303 5.66 6.72 -17.51
N PRO A 304 4.45 6.84 -18.08
CA PRO A 304 3.67 8.08 -17.99
C PRO A 304 3.33 8.44 -16.53
N ASP A 305 2.60 9.55 -16.38
CA ASP A 305 2.22 10.10 -15.09
C ASP A 305 1.61 9.08 -14.12
N ALA A 306 1.83 9.32 -12.84
CA ALA A 306 1.23 8.54 -11.76
C ALA A 306 -0.27 8.87 -11.61
N TRP A 307 -1.07 7.84 -11.39
CA TRP A 307 -2.50 7.93 -11.20
C TRP A 307 -2.92 7.25 -9.89
N ALA A 308 -3.71 7.93 -9.08
CA ALA A 308 -4.38 7.30 -7.95
C ALA A 308 -5.61 6.53 -8.44
N THR A 309 -5.70 5.26 -8.06
CA THR A 309 -6.85 4.39 -8.34
C THR A 309 -7.47 3.89 -7.05
N THR A 310 -8.71 3.45 -7.08
CA THR A 310 -9.38 2.87 -5.90
C THR A 310 -8.56 1.72 -5.30
N ASN A 311 -8.01 0.84 -6.13
CA ASN A 311 -7.19 -0.28 -5.68
C ASN A 311 -5.95 0.16 -4.89
N LEU A 312 -5.22 1.16 -5.39
CA LEU A 312 -4.04 1.67 -4.70
C LEU A 312 -4.40 2.34 -3.38
N VAL A 313 -5.44 3.16 -3.37
CA VAL A 313 -5.91 3.86 -2.18
C VAL A 313 -6.44 2.88 -1.12
N THR A 314 -7.17 1.83 -1.51
CA THR A 314 -7.79 0.87 -0.59
C THR A 314 -6.95 -0.35 -0.28
N ALA A 315 -5.74 -0.45 -0.82
CA ALA A 315 -4.84 -1.59 -0.56
C ALA A 315 -4.69 -1.90 0.94
N MET A 316 -4.81 -0.87 1.78
CA MET A 316 -4.81 -0.98 3.23
C MET A 316 -5.89 -0.06 3.79
N THR A 317 -7.02 -0.61 4.19
CA THR A 317 -8.16 0.13 4.73
C THR A 317 -8.47 -0.35 6.13
N TRP A 318 -8.57 0.58 7.07
CA TRP A 318 -8.94 0.29 8.45
C TRP A 318 -10.45 0.25 8.60
N CYS A 319 -10.95 -0.82 9.21
CA CYS A 319 -12.37 -1.12 9.33
C CYS A 319 -12.76 -1.42 10.76
N VAL A 320 -13.99 -1.07 11.10
CA VAL A 320 -14.63 -1.41 12.38
C VAL A 320 -15.60 -2.58 12.14
N PRO A 321 -15.45 -3.71 12.85
CA PRO A 321 -16.34 -4.87 12.70
C PRO A 321 -17.79 -4.56 13.02
N ALA A 322 -18.73 -5.18 12.30
CA ALA A 322 -20.16 -5.01 12.56
C ALA A 322 -20.58 -5.46 13.97
N LEU A 323 -19.95 -6.53 14.49
CA LEU A 323 -20.23 -7.09 15.81
C LEU A 323 -19.53 -6.37 16.98
N SER A 324 -18.58 -5.46 16.72
CA SER A 324 -17.92 -4.67 17.77
C SER A 324 -18.94 -3.93 18.63
N GLN A 325 -18.76 -3.97 19.93
CA GLN A 325 -19.54 -3.21 20.90
C GLN A 325 -18.87 -1.87 21.25
N HIS A 326 -17.65 -1.61 20.73
CA HIS A 326 -16.79 -0.49 21.06
C HIS A 326 -16.52 0.43 19.85
N LYS A 327 -17.48 0.54 18.91
CA LYS A 327 -17.32 1.27 17.64
C LYS A 327 -16.90 2.73 17.83
N GLU A 328 -17.46 3.42 18.83
CA GLU A 328 -17.12 4.80 19.17
C GLU A 328 -15.66 4.90 19.64
N ALA A 329 -15.24 4.02 20.55
CA ALA A 329 -13.88 3.97 21.06
C ALA A 329 -12.88 3.63 19.94
N ALA A 330 -13.24 2.71 19.04
CA ALA A 330 -12.43 2.35 17.88
C ALA A 330 -12.23 3.56 16.95
N VAL A 331 -13.27 4.33 16.63
CA VAL A 331 -13.15 5.52 15.78
C VAL A 331 -12.36 6.64 16.45
N LYS A 332 -12.51 6.85 17.76
CA LYS A 332 -11.69 7.82 18.52
C LYS A 332 -10.21 7.46 18.47
N PHE A 333 -9.87 6.20 18.70
CA PHE A 333 -8.48 5.73 18.61
C PHE A 333 -7.95 5.84 17.18
N LEU A 334 -8.77 5.49 16.20
CA LEU A 334 -8.43 5.60 14.78
C LEU A 334 -8.12 7.05 14.39
N ASN A 335 -8.91 8.02 14.88
CA ASN A 335 -8.63 9.44 14.64
C ASN A 335 -7.28 9.88 15.23
N GLU A 336 -6.91 9.41 16.42
CA GLU A 336 -5.59 9.66 16.99
C GLU A 336 -4.46 9.04 16.12
N LEU A 337 -4.66 7.84 15.58
CA LEU A 337 -3.69 7.23 14.67
C LEU A 337 -3.46 8.03 13.38
N TYR A 338 -4.48 8.76 12.91
CA TYR A 338 -4.35 9.63 11.74
C TYR A 338 -3.75 11.00 12.04
N THR A 339 -3.89 11.52 13.26
CA THR A 339 -3.64 12.93 13.55
C THR A 339 -2.55 13.20 14.58
N ASN A 340 -2.12 12.17 15.32
CA ASN A 340 -1.18 12.31 16.42
C ASN A 340 0.20 11.75 16.06
N PRO A 341 1.21 12.60 15.76
CA PRO A 341 2.56 12.14 15.38
C PRO A 341 3.26 11.30 16.44
N GLU A 342 3.00 11.55 17.74
CA GLU A 342 3.61 10.78 18.83
C GLU A 342 3.06 9.36 18.83
N LEU A 343 1.74 9.20 18.75
CA LEU A 343 1.10 7.89 18.64
C LEU A 343 1.56 7.15 17.38
N ALA A 344 1.61 7.84 16.24
CA ALA A 344 2.07 7.26 14.99
C ALA A 344 3.52 6.73 15.11
N ASN A 345 4.43 7.48 15.73
CA ASN A 345 5.79 7.01 15.98
C ASN A 345 5.83 5.78 16.89
N ILE A 346 5.04 5.76 17.95
CA ILE A 346 5.01 4.61 18.88
C ILE A 346 4.54 3.35 18.14
N VAL A 347 3.45 3.43 17.38
CA VAL A 347 2.90 2.25 16.69
C VAL A 347 3.76 1.82 15.50
N CYS A 348 4.35 2.76 14.76
CA CYS A 348 5.17 2.44 13.59
C CYS A 348 6.59 2.00 13.97
N ASN A 349 7.19 2.62 14.99
CA ASN A 349 8.62 2.56 15.23
C ASN A 349 8.97 2.06 16.65
N GLY A 350 7.99 1.99 17.56
CA GLY A 350 8.22 1.68 18.97
C GLY A 350 8.69 2.89 19.78
N LEU A 351 9.61 2.69 20.71
CA LEU A 351 10.02 3.69 21.70
C LEU A 351 11.40 4.27 21.38
N GLU A 352 11.49 5.61 21.34
CA GLU A 352 12.74 6.34 21.15
C GLU A 352 13.74 6.01 22.27
N GLY A 353 15.01 5.86 21.90
CA GLY A 353 16.11 5.51 22.80
C GLY A 353 16.17 4.02 23.16
N LYS A 354 15.16 3.23 22.78
CA LYS A 354 15.09 1.80 22.99
C LYS A 354 15.08 1.01 21.67
N HIS A 355 14.11 1.22 20.82
CA HIS A 355 13.99 0.53 19.54
C HIS A 355 14.70 1.29 18.43
N TYR A 356 14.70 2.62 18.50
CA TYR A 356 15.33 3.50 17.54
C TYR A 356 15.95 4.73 18.21
N VAL A 357 16.79 5.43 17.48
CA VAL A 357 17.34 6.75 17.82
C VAL A 357 17.05 7.73 16.69
N VAL A 358 16.85 9.00 17.04
CA VAL A 358 16.68 10.07 16.04
C VAL A 358 18.06 10.54 15.58
N THR A 359 18.27 10.65 14.28
CA THR A 359 19.52 11.10 13.67
C THR A 359 19.61 12.63 13.63
N GLU A 360 20.77 13.16 13.26
CA GLU A 360 20.94 14.61 13.09
C GLU A 360 20.10 15.18 11.94
N GLU A 361 19.79 14.37 10.92
CA GLU A 361 18.96 14.71 9.77
C GLU A 361 17.47 14.70 10.08
N GLY A 362 17.04 14.04 11.17
CA GLY A 362 15.65 13.98 11.62
C GLY A 362 14.92 12.69 11.28
N ASN A 363 15.49 11.80 10.46
CA ASN A 363 15.05 10.42 10.31
C ASN A 363 15.48 9.55 11.49
N ILE A 364 15.19 8.27 11.49
CA ILE A 364 15.52 7.35 12.57
C ILE A 364 16.45 6.22 12.08
N ASP A 365 17.19 5.67 13.04
CA ASP A 365 18.08 4.53 12.85
C ASP A 365 17.94 3.58 14.03
N PHE A 366 18.39 2.34 13.92
CA PHE A 366 18.34 1.40 15.04
C PHE A 366 19.14 1.91 16.23
N ALA A 367 18.65 1.64 17.44
CA ALA A 367 19.42 1.88 18.64
C ALA A 367 20.70 1.01 18.63
N GLU A 368 21.73 1.42 19.36
CA GLU A 368 23.05 0.77 19.34
C GLU A 368 22.97 -0.74 19.59
N GLY A 369 23.48 -1.53 18.65
CA GLY A 369 23.52 -2.99 18.72
C GLY A 369 22.22 -3.70 18.28
N LEU A 370 21.24 -2.96 17.80
CA LEU A 370 20.00 -3.51 17.26
C LEU A 370 20.00 -3.46 15.72
N ASP A 371 19.15 -4.28 15.14
CA ASP A 371 18.81 -4.31 13.71
C ASP A 371 17.31 -4.66 13.54
N ALA A 372 16.86 -4.77 12.30
CA ALA A 372 15.46 -5.07 11.97
C ALA A 372 14.95 -6.39 12.59
N PHE A 373 15.85 -7.31 12.98
CA PHE A 373 15.49 -8.63 13.53
C PHE A 373 15.59 -8.69 15.05
N THR A 374 16.28 -7.76 15.66
CA THR A 374 16.60 -7.80 17.11
C THR A 374 16.00 -6.63 17.91
N THR A 375 15.30 -5.73 17.25
CA THR A 375 14.76 -4.52 17.88
C THR A 375 13.63 -4.77 18.90
N GLY A 376 13.01 -5.95 18.92
CA GLY A 376 11.90 -6.28 19.86
C GLY A 376 10.55 -5.66 19.49
N TRP A 377 10.52 -4.65 18.62
CA TRP A 377 9.35 -4.09 17.97
C TRP A 377 9.60 -4.04 16.47
N PRO A 378 8.71 -4.61 15.63
CA PRO A 378 8.98 -4.76 14.21
C PRO A 378 9.20 -3.41 13.51
N SER A 379 10.39 -3.22 12.93
CA SER A 379 10.67 -2.07 12.06
C SER A 379 10.01 -2.27 10.68
N GLY A 380 9.69 -1.19 10.00
CA GLY A 380 9.03 -1.24 8.70
C GLY A 380 7.54 -1.57 8.75
N MET A 381 6.96 -1.79 9.93
CA MET A 381 5.55 -2.08 10.10
C MET A 381 4.65 -0.85 10.00
N GLY A 382 5.22 0.33 9.95
CA GLY A 382 4.50 1.59 9.73
C GLY A 382 3.61 1.55 8.48
N THR A 383 3.99 0.76 7.47
CA THR A 383 3.20 0.58 6.26
C THR A 383 1.80 -0.01 6.49
N PHE A 384 1.54 -0.65 7.63
CA PHE A 384 0.22 -1.22 7.94
C PHE A 384 -0.64 -0.33 8.84
N TRP A 385 -0.08 0.76 9.38
CA TRP A 385 -0.81 1.71 10.21
C TRP A 385 -1.50 2.80 9.38
N PRO A 386 -2.53 3.47 9.94
CA PRO A 386 -3.40 4.38 9.18
C PRO A 386 -2.70 5.56 8.53
N ASN A 387 -1.71 6.14 9.19
CA ASN A 387 -0.99 7.29 8.67
C ASN A 387 0.50 7.22 9.02
N ILE A 388 1.28 6.66 8.12
CA ILE A 388 2.73 6.60 8.28
C ILE A 388 3.36 7.98 8.08
N THR A 389 2.71 8.88 7.33
CA THR A 389 3.32 10.14 6.88
C THR A 389 3.55 11.16 7.98
N ILE A 390 2.95 10.97 9.15
CA ILE A 390 3.19 11.79 10.35
C ILE A 390 4.18 11.15 11.33
N SER A 391 4.70 9.97 11.01
CA SER A 391 5.79 9.34 11.75
C SER A 391 7.16 9.76 11.20
N ARG A 392 8.24 9.26 11.79
CA ARG A 392 9.59 9.51 11.29
C ARG A 392 10.01 8.42 10.32
N PRO A 393 10.57 8.77 9.16
CA PRO A 393 11.09 7.78 8.22
C PRO A 393 12.38 7.13 8.74
N TRP A 394 12.61 5.88 8.37
CA TRP A 394 13.85 5.15 8.64
C TRP A 394 14.95 5.55 7.68
N LYS A 395 16.22 5.53 8.14
CA LYS A 395 17.36 5.51 7.23
C LYS A 395 17.29 4.27 6.34
N PRO A 396 17.74 4.42 5.06
CA PRO A 396 18.38 5.59 4.47
C PRO A 396 17.41 6.56 3.78
N ASP A 397 16.09 6.44 4.00
CA ASP A 397 15.12 7.35 3.39
C ASP A 397 15.38 8.80 3.80
N ALA A 398 15.10 9.72 2.89
CA ALA A 398 15.21 11.15 3.17
C ALA A 398 14.26 11.55 4.32
N ALA A 399 14.70 12.43 5.21
CA ALA A 399 13.92 12.85 6.37
C ALA A 399 12.57 13.52 5.98
N ASN A 400 12.45 14.00 4.76
CA ASN A 400 11.24 14.64 4.20
C ASN A 400 10.49 13.75 3.17
N CYS A 401 10.79 12.45 3.09
CA CYS A 401 10.15 11.58 2.09
C CYS A 401 8.63 11.50 2.25
N TYR A 402 8.13 11.51 3.48
CA TYR A 402 6.69 11.48 3.75
C TYR A 402 5.98 12.78 3.37
N GLU A 403 6.63 13.91 3.53
CA GLU A 403 6.11 15.21 3.07
C GLU A 403 6.02 15.23 1.54
N ALA A 404 6.99 14.63 0.86
CA ALA A 404 6.96 14.45 -0.59
C ALA A 404 5.81 13.54 -1.05
N TRP A 405 5.52 12.46 -0.33
CA TRP A 405 4.36 11.60 -0.63
C TRP A 405 3.04 12.33 -0.49
N VAL A 406 2.86 13.11 0.58
CA VAL A 406 1.65 13.92 0.78
C VAL A 406 1.49 14.93 -0.36
N ALA A 407 2.55 15.64 -0.73
CA ALA A 407 2.53 16.58 -1.85
C ALA A 407 2.21 15.88 -3.19
N ALA A 408 2.77 14.69 -3.42
CA ALA A 408 2.45 13.88 -4.60
C ALA A 408 0.98 13.45 -4.64
N ASN A 409 0.38 13.09 -3.51
CA ASN A 409 -1.04 12.72 -3.42
C ASN A 409 -1.97 13.90 -3.74
N GLU A 410 -1.57 15.14 -3.41
CA GLU A 410 -2.34 16.35 -3.73
C GLU A 410 -2.33 16.67 -5.23
N THR A 411 -1.23 16.33 -5.92
CA THR A 411 -0.98 16.72 -7.31
C THR A 411 -1.15 15.61 -8.33
N CYS A 412 -1.16 14.34 -7.91
CA CYS A 412 -1.31 13.21 -8.81
C CYS A 412 -2.66 13.22 -9.53
N LYS A 413 -2.67 12.62 -10.71
CA LYS A 413 -3.91 12.40 -11.46
C LYS A 413 -4.78 11.37 -10.75
N LYS A 414 -6.09 11.55 -10.82
CA LYS A 414 -7.06 10.62 -10.23
C LYS A 414 -7.77 9.86 -11.35
N SER A 415 -7.93 8.55 -11.19
CA SER A 415 -8.75 7.75 -12.10
C SER A 415 -10.15 8.36 -12.22
N PRO A 416 -10.77 8.39 -13.41
CA PRO A 416 -12.17 8.78 -13.54
C PRO A 416 -13.12 7.82 -12.81
N ALA A 417 -12.65 6.62 -12.47
CA ALA A 417 -13.36 5.63 -11.66
C ALA A 417 -12.92 5.63 -10.18
N LEU A 418 -12.27 6.70 -9.68
CA LEU A 418 -11.88 6.77 -8.27
C LEU A 418 -13.11 6.70 -7.37
N GLY A 419 -13.15 5.74 -6.46
CA GLY A 419 -14.30 5.42 -5.62
C GLY A 419 -15.19 4.30 -6.18
N PHE A 420 -14.96 3.85 -7.43
CA PHE A 420 -15.63 2.66 -7.95
C PHE A 420 -15.06 1.41 -7.28
N ALA A 421 -15.94 0.52 -6.86
CA ALA A 421 -15.59 -0.76 -6.27
C ALA A 421 -16.33 -1.88 -7.01
N PHE A 422 -15.58 -2.77 -7.63
CA PHE A 422 -16.10 -3.88 -8.40
C PHE A 422 -16.53 -5.04 -7.49
N ASP A 423 -17.76 -5.52 -7.68
CA ASP A 423 -18.23 -6.79 -7.10
C ASP A 423 -17.95 -7.93 -8.09
N ALA A 424 -17.00 -8.78 -7.72
CA ALA A 424 -16.54 -9.91 -8.54
C ALA A 424 -17.44 -11.16 -8.44
N PHE A 425 -18.51 -11.14 -7.63
CA PHE A 425 -19.28 -12.34 -7.29
C PHE A 425 -19.78 -13.11 -8.52
N ASN A 426 -20.30 -12.38 -9.52
CA ASN A 426 -20.89 -13.00 -10.73
C ASN A 426 -19.87 -13.62 -11.69
N VAL A 427 -18.58 -13.27 -11.58
CA VAL A 427 -17.50 -13.67 -12.52
C VAL A 427 -16.24 -14.14 -11.80
N SER A 428 -16.38 -14.61 -10.57
CA SER A 428 -15.24 -15.04 -9.73
C SER A 428 -14.51 -16.26 -10.31
N ASP A 429 -15.22 -17.18 -10.95
CA ASP A 429 -14.64 -18.37 -11.58
C ASP A 429 -13.86 -17.99 -12.85
N GLU A 430 -14.40 -17.07 -13.65
CA GLU A 430 -13.74 -16.52 -14.84
C GLU A 430 -12.48 -15.73 -14.46
N ILE A 431 -12.53 -14.91 -13.39
CA ILE A 431 -11.35 -14.19 -12.88
C ILE A 431 -10.26 -15.19 -12.53
N SER A 432 -10.56 -16.22 -11.74
CA SER A 432 -9.59 -17.23 -11.32
C SER A 432 -9.01 -17.99 -12.52
N ALA A 433 -9.83 -18.32 -13.52
CA ALA A 433 -9.39 -18.99 -14.74
C ALA A 433 -8.48 -18.07 -15.58
N CYS A 434 -8.88 -16.81 -15.78
CA CYS A 434 -8.08 -15.82 -16.53
C CYS A 434 -6.75 -15.52 -15.84
N SER A 435 -6.71 -15.33 -14.50
CA SER A 435 -5.46 -15.13 -13.76
C SER A 435 -4.49 -16.32 -13.94
N SER A 436 -5.00 -17.56 -13.93
CA SER A 436 -4.18 -18.73 -14.21
C SER A 436 -3.58 -18.73 -15.62
N VAL A 437 -4.32 -18.20 -16.61
CA VAL A 437 -3.82 -18.01 -17.98
C VAL A 437 -2.76 -16.91 -18.01
N VAL A 438 -2.98 -15.78 -17.32
CA VAL A 438 -2.00 -14.69 -17.20
C VAL A 438 -0.68 -15.21 -16.63
N ASP A 439 -0.71 -15.93 -15.52
CA ASP A 439 0.47 -16.52 -14.88
C ASP A 439 1.24 -17.46 -15.82
N GLN A 440 0.54 -18.18 -16.67
CA GLN A 440 1.18 -19.11 -17.60
C GLN A 440 1.90 -18.40 -18.75
N TYR A 441 1.39 -17.28 -19.25
CA TYR A 441 1.84 -16.72 -20.54
C TYR A 441 2.60 -15.40 -20.41
N VAL A 442 2.20 -14.47 -19.53
CA VAL A 442 2.66 -13.09 -19.57
C VAL A 442 4.17 -12.96 -19.38
N ASN A 443 4.74 -13.69 -18.45
CA ASN A 443 6.20 -13.66 -18.23
C ASN A 443 6.98 -14.14 -19.47
N ALA A 444 6.51 -15.19 -20.14
CA ALA A 444 7.14 -15.70 -21.34
C ALA A 444 7.03 -14.72 -22.51
N LEU A 445 5.90 -14.03 -22.66
CA LEU A 445 5.66 -13.01 -23.67
C LEU A 445 6.58 -11.79 -23.46
N LEU A 446 6.65 -11.26 -22.24
CA LEU A 446 7.44 -10.07 -21.92
C LEU A 446 8.95 -10.32 -21.87
N LEU A 447 9.38 -11.58 -21.78
CA LEU A 447 10.79 -11.99 -21.79
C LEU A 447 11.22 -12.61 -23.14
N ASP A 448 10.31 -12.71 -24.10
CA ASP A 448 10.51 -13.31 -25.44
C ASP A 448 11.06 -14.75 -25.34
N LEU A 449 10.37 -15.58 -24.54
CA LEU A 449 10.77 -16.98 -24.35
C LEU A 449 10.02 -17.91 -25.32
N GLY A 450 10.51 -18.01 -26.55
CA GLY A 450 9.96 -18.88 -27.58
C GLY A 450 9.50 -18.16 -28.83
N ASP A 451 8.45 -18.68 -29.47
CA ASP A 451 7.78 -18.00 -30.60
C ASP A 451 6.70 -17.05 -30.04
N THR A 452 7.13 -15.82 -29.75
CA THR A 452 6.27 -14.83 -29.09
C THR A 452 5.00 -14.53 -29.86
N ASP A 453 5.04 -14.50 -31.19
CA ASP A 453 3.85 -14.23 -32.01
C ASP A 453 2.83 -15.39 -31.90
N ALA A 454 3.29 -16.63 -31.96
CA ALA A 454 2.42 -17.80 -31.79
C ALA A 454 1.89 -17.88 -30.34
N LEU A 455 2.75 -17.65 -29.35
CA LEU A 455 2.41 -17.68 -27.95
C LEU A 455 1.37 -16.61 -27.58
N TYR A 456 1.49 -15.41 -28.17
CA TYR A 456 0.53 -14.33 -27.98
C TYR A 456 -0.85 -14.67 -28.55
N ALA A 457 -0.90 -15.30 -29.74
CA ALA A 457 -2.16 -15.75 -30.30
C ALA A 457 -2.84 -16.81 -29.43
N GLU A 458 -2.06 -17.80 -28.92
CA GLU A 458 -2.55 -18.81 -27.99
C GLU A 458 -3.04 -18.20 -26.67
N PHE A 459 -2.33 -17.22 -26.15
CA PHE A 459 -2.69 -16.49 -24.93
C PHE A 459 -4.04 -15.79 -25.05
N LEU A 460 -4.26 -15.06 -26.14
CA LEU A 460 -5.54 -14.35 -26.35
C LEU A 460 -6.72 -15.33 -26.52
N GLU A 461 -6.51 -16.47 -27.22
CA GLU A 461 -7.52 -17.51 -27.32
C GLU A 461 -7.82 -18.14 -25.97
N ALA A 462 -6.78 -18.45 -25.17
CA ALA A 462 -6.94 -19.00 -23.83
C ALA A 462 -7.67 -18.04 -22.86
N LEU A 463 -7.38 -16.74 -22.90
CA LEU A 463 -8.10 -15.73 -22.12
C LEU A 463 -9.58 -15.67 -22.53
N LYS A 464 -9.87 -15.74 -23.82
CA LYS A 464 -11.24 -15.74 -24.31
C LYS A 464 -12.01 -16.98 -23.85
N ASP A 465 -11.39 -18.15 -23.96
CA ASP A 465 -11.97 -19.40 -23.48
C ASP A 465 -12.16 -19.43 -21.94
N ALA A 466 -11.27 -18.73 -21.20
CA ALA A 466 -11.37 -18.55 -19.75
C ALA A 466 -12.44 -17.54 -19.32
N GLY A 467 -13.01 -16.73 -20.24
CA GLY A 467 -14.14 -15.85 -19.98
C GLY A 467 -13.80 -14.39 -19.78
N ILE A 468 -12.68 -13.87 -20.32
CA ILE A 468 -12.30 -12.45 -20.20
C ILE A 468 -13.41 -11.50 -20.66
N ASP A 469 -14.16 -11.86 -21.71
CA ASP A 469 -15.26 -11.04 -22.23
C ASP A 469 -16.37 -10.86 -21.18
N SER A 470 -16.69 -11.91 -20.41
CA SER A 470 -17.68 -11.84 -19.32
C SER A 470 -17.25 -10.90 -18.20
N ILE A 471 -15.94 -10.92 -17.82
CA ILE A 471 -15.37 -10.02 -16.83
C ILE A 471 -15.49 -8.57 -17.30
N ILE A 472 -15.14 -8.29 -18.55
CA ILE A 472 -15.20 -6.94 -19.15
C ILE A 472 -16.64 -6.44 -19.18
N GLU A 473 -17.60 -7.27 -19.62
CA GLU A 473 -19.02 -6.91 -19.68
C GLU A 473 -19.57 -6.61 -18.27
N GLU A 474 -19.25 -7.42 -17.27
CA GLU A 474 -19.69 -7.22 -15.90
C GLU A 474 -19.08 -5.96 -15.29
N LYS A 475 -17.77 -5.73 -15.43
CA LYS A 475 -17.11 -4.50 -14.98
C LYS A 475 -17.70 -3.26 -15.63
N GLN A 476 -17.94 -3.29 -16.95
CA GLN A 476 -18.55 -2.15 -17.65
C GLN A 476 -19.97 -1.87 -17.16
N ALA A 477 -20.78 -2.91 -16.97
CA ALA A 477 -22.15 -2.76 -16.49
C ALA A 477 -22.21 -2.15 -15.08
N GLN A 478 -21.33 -2.59 -14.18
CA GLN A 478 -21.25 -2.04 -12.83
C GLN A 478 -20.71 -0.61 -12.83
N LEU A 479 -19.68 -0.33 -13.65
CA LEU A 479 -19.10 1.00 -13.79
C LEU A 479 -20.11 2.01 -14.35
N ASP A 480 -20.89 1.62 -15.37
CA ASP A 480 -21.94 2.46 -15.95
C ASP A 480 -23.05 2.75 -14.92
N ALA A 481 -23.43 1.76 -14.12
CA ALA A 481 -24.41 1.92 -13.06
C ALA A 481 -23.91 2.85 -11.95
N TRP A 482 -22.64 2.73 -11.56
CA TRP A 482 -21.98 3.59 -10.57
C TRP A 482 -21.87 5.04 -11.06
N ALA A 483 -21.49 5.25 -12.31
CA ALA A 483 -21.33 6.58 -12.91
C ALA A 483 -22.67 7.32 -13.14
N ALA A 484 -23.81 6.62 -13.03
CA ALA A 484 -25.15 7.20 -13.18
C ALA A 484 -25.72 7.77 -11.88
N ILE A 485 -25.04 7.56 -10.73
CA ILE A 485 -25.45 8.04 -9.41
C ILE A 485 -24.90 9.45 -9.17
#